data_912944848fe99e85b3187db5aa2c66d1
#
_entry.id   912944848fe99e85b3187db5aa2c66d1
#
_cell.length_a   1.000
_cell.length_b   1.000
_cell.length_c   1.000
_cell.angle_alpha   90.00
_cell.angle_beta   90.00
_cell.angle_gamma   90.00
#
_symmetry.space_group_name_H-M   'P 1'
#
loop_
_entity.id
_entity.type
_entity.pdbx_description
1 polymer ?
#
loop_
_entity_poly.entity_id
_entity_poly.type
_entity_poly.pdbx_seq_one_letter_code
_entity_poly.pdbx_strand_id
1 'polypeptide(L)'
;MKKLIILLIILYSFSAYSLEKTKEEKVAKYIIQNIQKDYVTCYSFYKVGAEVFKKARKDKKMIKSLEKSADITLKFNYDLGEVLNLKPKYMAQTTKMEVEKLVKLRKMIFNL
;
A
#
# COMPACT_ATOMS: atom_id res chain seq x y z
N MET A 1 -16.62 16.25 49.01
CA MET A 1 -17.15 15.12 48.22
C MET A 1 -17.54 15.50 46.81
N LYS A 2 -18.21 16.63 46.56
CA LYS A 2 -18.63 17.07 45.21
C LYS A 2 -17.44 17.30 44.27
N LYS A 3 -16.30 17.81 44.74
CA LYS A 3 -15.09 18.04 43.93
C LYS A 3 -14.41 16.74 43.46
N LEU A 4 -14.49 15.68 44.25
CA LEU A 4 -13.94 14.38 43.94
C LEU A 4 -14.75 13.68 42.83
N ILE A 5 -16.07 13.80 42.82
CA ILE A 5 -16.97 13.25 41.81
C ILE A 5 -16.73 13.91 40.44
N ILE A 6 -16.58 15.24 40.43
CA ILE A 6 -16.27 16.02 39.21
C ILE A 6 -14.93 15.59 38.62
N LEU A 7 -13.92 15.38 39.47
CA LEU A 7 -12.60 14.93 39.04
C LEU A 7 -12.66 13.52 38.41
N LEU A 8 -13.44 12.62 38.99
CA LEU A 8 -13.66 11.25 38.48
C LEU A 8 -14.39 11.28 37.11
N ILE A 9 -15.38 12.15 36.94
CA ILE A 9 -16.12 12.31 35.67
C ILE A 9 -15.16 12.83 34.57
N ILE A 10 -14.30 13.79 34.88
CA ILE A 10 -13.33 14.35 33.94
C ILE A 10 -12.32 13.28 33.52
N LEU A 11 -11.80 12.48 34.46
CA LEU A 11 -10.90 11.38 34.16
C LEU A 11 -11.55 10.31 33.30
N TYR A 12 -12.80 9.99 33.54
CA TYR A 12 -13.57 9.02 32.76
C TYR A 12 -13.81 9.51 31.33
N SER A 13 -14.14 10.79 31.15
CA SER A 13 -14.31 11.42 29.84
C SER A 13 -13.01 11.41 29.02
N PHE A 14 -11.88 11.66 29.67
CA PHE A 14 -10.56 11.58 29.03
C PHE A 14 -10.23 10.18 28.52
N SER A 15 -10.52 9.15 29.31
CA SER A 15 -10.30 7.74 28.92
C SER A 15 -11.17 7.34 27.73
N ALA A 16 -12.44 7.73 27.70
CA ALA A 16 -13.35 7.45 26.58
C ALA A 16 -12.90 8.13 25.28
N TYR A 17 -12.48 9.40 25.36
CA TYR A 17 -11.96 10.16 24.22
C TYR A 17 -10.68 9.50 23.65
N SER A 18 -9.78 9.09 24.52
CA SER A 18 -8.53 8.41 24.15
C SER A 18 -8.80 7.08 23.46
N LEU A 19 -9.81 6.30 23.90
CA LEU A 19 -10.21 5.04 23.29
C LEU A 19 -10.80 5.20 21.89
N GLU A 20 -11.64 6.21 21.67
CA GLU A 20 -12.22 6.52 20.36
C GLU A 20 -11.14 6.93 19.36
N LYS A 21 -10.20 7.80 19.76
CA LYS A 21 -9.08 8.22 18.95
C LYS A 21 -8.19 7.03 18.53
N THR A 22 -7.94 6.08 19.45
CA THR A 22 -7.17 4.87 19.17
C THR A 22 -7.89 3.97 18.16
N LYS A 23 -9.22 3.85 18.24
CA LYS A 23 -10.01 3.10 17.25
C LYS A 23 -9.96 3.75 15.88
N GLU A 24 -10.12 5.06 15.78
CA GLU A 24 -10.04 5.82 14.54
C GLU A 24 -8.67 5.69 13.89
N GLU A 25 -7.60 5.77 14.68
CA GLU A 25 -6.22 5.57 14.21
C GLU A 25 -6.01 4.17 13.64
N LYS A 26 -6.53 3.13 14.30
CA LYS A 26 -6.44 1.75 13.82
C LYS A 26 -7.19 1.54 12.51
N VAL A 27 -8.39 2.10 12.39
CA VAL A 27 -9.20 2.02 11.16
C VAL A 27 -8.51 2.75 10.03
N ALA A 28 -8.00 3.96 10.28
CA ALA A 28 -7.26 4.74 9.29
C ALA A 28 -6.01 3.99 8.81
N LYS A 29 -5.25 3.41 9.72
CA LYS A 29 -4.06 2.59 9.41
C LYS A 29 -4.42 1.39 8.55
N TYR A 30 -5.49 0.69 8.87
CA TYR A 30 -5.98 -0.46 8.10
C TYR A 30 -6.35 -0.06 6.67
N ILE A 31 -7.07 1.05 6.50
CA ILE A 31 -7.44 1.57 5.19
C ILE A 31 -6.19 1.93 4.37
N ILE A 32 -5.23 2.62 4.96
CA ILE A 32 -3.97 3.01 4.30
C ILE A 32 -3.17 1.76 3.90
N GLN A 33 -3.10 0.75 4.76
CA GLN A 33 -2.43 -0.53 4.45
C GLN A 33 -3.06 -1.21 3.23
N ASN A 34 -4.38 -1.23 3.13
CA ASN A 34 -5.07 -1.84 2.00
C ASN A 34 -4.85 -1.06 0.70
N ILE A 35 -4.89 0.28 0.75
CA ILE A 35 -4.59 1.13 -0.40
C ILE A 35 -3.14 0.92 -0.85
N GLN A 36 -2.19 0.86 0.08
CA GLN A 36 -0.78 0.62 -0.21
C GLN A 36 -0.58 -0.75 -0.92
N LYS A 37 -1.25 -1.79 -0.47
CA LYS A 37 -1.22 -3.11 -1.13
C LYS A 37 -1.78 -3.05 -2.55
N ASP A 38 -2.85 -2.29 -2.76
CA ASP A 38 -3.44 -2.10 -4.09
C ASP A 38 -2.44 -1.42 -5.04
N TYR A 39 -1.69 -0.42 -4.58
CA TYR A 39 -0.64 0.20 -5.39
C TYR A 39 0.49 -0.76 -5.72
N VAL A 40 0.90 -1.63 -4.80
CA VAL A 40 1.91 -2.68 -5.08
C VAL A 40 1.41 -3.62 -6.16
N THR A 41 0.16 -4.04 -6.08
CA THR A 41 -0.47 -4.91 -7.09
C THR A 41 -0.54 -4.21 -8.45
N CYS A 42 -1.00 -2.97 -8.51
CA CYS A 42 -1.06 -2.17 -9.75
C CYS A 42 0.33 -1.99 -10.35
N TYR A 43 1.32 -1.64 -9.53
CA TYR A 43 2.71 -1.54 -9.97
C TYR A 43 3.18 -2.83 -10.64
N SER A 44 2.92 -3.97 -10.01
CA SER A 44 3.31 -5.27 -10.53
C SER A 44 2.68 -5.56 -11.89
N PHE A 45 1.40 -5.25 -12.07
CA PHE A 45 0.70 -5.38 -13.35
C PHE A 45 1.31 -4.49 -14.43
N TYR A 46 1.55 -3.23 -14.14
CA TYR A 46 2.15 -2.30 -15.10
C TYR A 46 3.57 -2.70 -15.49
N LYS A 47 4.36 -3.11 -14.50
CA LYS A 47 5.74 -3.55 -14.70
C LYS A 47 5.82 -4.80 -15.59
N VAL A 48 5.07 -5.84 -15.24
CA VAL A 48 5.04 -7.10 -16.00
C VAL A 48 4.41 -6.88 -17.36
N GLY A 49 3.35 -6.08 -17.45
CA GLY A 49 2.72 -5.72 -18.72
C GLY A 49 3.69 -5.02 -19.67
N ALA A 50 4.46 -4.05 -19.17
CA ALA A 50 5.49 -3.38 -19.98
C ALA A 50 6.53 -4.36 -20.52
N GLU A 51 7.00 -5.28 -19.68
CA GLU A 51 7.97 -6.30 -20.07
C GLU A 51 7.41 -7.26 -21.15
N VAL A 52 6.14 -7.68 -21.01
CA VAL A 52 5.45 -8.52 -22.00
C VAL A 52 5.34 -7.78 -23.34
N PHE A 53 4.94 -6.51 -23.35
CA PHE A 53 4.81 -5.74 -24.58
C PHE A 53 6.17 -5.47 -25.23
N LYS A 54 7.23 -5.28 -24.46
CA LYS A 54 8.61 -5.17 -24.99
C LYS A 54 9.02 -6.44 -25.69
N LYS A 55 8.81 -7.61 -25.09
CA LYS A 55 9.12 -8.91 -25.69
C LYS A 55 8.32 -9.18 -26.95
N ALA A 56 7.07 -8.78 -26.97
CA ALA A 56 6.17 -8.93 -28.11
C ALA A 56 6.41 -7.88 -29.20
N ARG A 57 7.32 -6.93 -29.00
CA ARG A 57 7.62 -5.80 -29.89
C ARG A 57 6.37 -4.99 -30.26
N LYS A 58 5.47 -4.81 -29.27
CA LYS A 58 4.25 -4.04 -29.44
C LYS A 58 4.51 -2.53 -29.36
N ASP A 59 3.46 -1.74 -29.51
CA ASP A 59 3.43 -0.28 -29.58
C ASP A 59 4.30 0.38 -28.49
N LYS A 60 5.27 1.17 -28.93
CA LYS A 60 6.17 1.94 -28.04
C LYS A 60 5.45 2.93 -27.15
N LYS A 61 4.33 3.51 -27.62
CA LYS A 61 3.51 4.42 -26.82
C LYS A 61 2.86 3.70 -25.64
N MET A 62 2.36 2.49 -25.87
CA MET A 62 1.76 1.66 -24.82
C MET A 62 2.81 1.27 -23.79
N ILE A 63 4.01 0.88 -24.21
CA ILE A 63 5.12 0.53 -23.31
C ILE A 63 5.49 1.71 -22.42
N LYS A 64 5.65 2.90 -22.99
CA LYS A 64 5.94 4.13 -22.23
C LYS A 64 4.83 4.47 -21.22
N SER A 65 3.57 4.32 -21.64
CA SER A 65 2.42 4.55 -20.78
C SER A 65 2.40 3.60 -19.59
N LEU A 66 2.66 2.32 -19.83
CA LEU A 66 2.74 1.30 -18.77
C LEU A 66 3.91 1.55 -17.81
N GLU A 67 5.08 1.92 -18.34
CA GLU A 67 6.26 2.26 -17.52
C GLU A 67 5.98 3.49 -16.65
N LYS A 68 5.36 4.52 -17.22
CA LYS A 68 4.97 5.73 -16.48
C LYS A 68 3.98 5.42 -15.38
N SER A 69 2.97 4.60 -15.65
CA SER A 69 2.00 4.14 -14.67
C SER A 69 2.66 3.33 -13.56
N ALA A 70 3.62 2.48 -13.91
CA ALA A 70 4.42 1.73 -12.95
C ALA A 70 5.19 2.67 -12.01
N ASP A 71 5.87 3.67 -12.55
CA ASP A 71 6.62 4.65 -11.76
C ASP A 71 5.72 5.43 -10.80
N ILE A 72 4.54 5.86 -11.25
CA ILE A 72 3.57 6.58 -10.44
C ILE A 72 3.05 5.69 -9.30
N THR A 73 2.66 4.47 -9.59
CA THR A 73 2.15 3.54 -8.57
C THR A 73 3.24 3.14 -7.57
N LEU A 74 4.47 2.98 -8.03
CA LEU A 74 5.61 2.73 -7.14
C LEU A 74 5.84 3.88 -6.17
N LYS A 75 5.77 5.12 -6.68
CA LYS A 75 5.92 6.32 -5.85
C LYS A 75 4.83 6.38 -4.76
N PHE A 76 3.57 6.17 -5.11
CA PHE A 76 2.47 6.14 -4.15
C PHE A 76 2.62 5.01 -3.14
N ASN A 77 3.09 3.85 -3.56
CA ASN A 77 3.40 2.74 -2.65
C ASN A 77 4.42 3.17 -1.58
N TYR A 78 5.53 3.80 -1.98
CA TYR A 78 6.55 4.27 -1.05
C TYR A 78 6.06 5.42 -0.17
N ASP A 79 5.29 6.37 -0.73
CA ASP A 79 4.72 7.48 0.03
C ASP A 79 3.78 6.98 1.14
N LEU A 80 2.91 6.03 0.83
CA LEU A 80 2.01 5.42 1.81
C LEU A 80 2.76 4.55 2.82
N GLY A 81 3.79 3.85 2.38
CA GLY A 81 4.67 3.08 3.27
C GLY A 81 5.37 3.98 4.29
N GLU A 82 5.78 5.16 3.89
CA GLU A 82 6.38 6.16 4.78
C GLU A 82 5.37 6.63 5.83
N VAL A 83 4.12 6.89 5.43
CA VAL A 83 3.03 7.22 6.38
C VAL A 83 2.82 6.10 7.40
N LEU A 84 2.97 4.85 6.99
CA LEU A 84 2.84 3.67 7.85
C LEU A 84 4.11 3.35 8.65
N ASN A 85 5.16 4.15 8.54
CA ASN A 85 6.48 3.92 9.16
C ASN A 85 7.13 2.59 8.74
N LEU A 86 6.87 2.14 7.52
CA LEU A 86 7.51 0.95 6.96
C LEU A 86 8.93 1.28 6.50
N LYS A 87 9.87 0.36 6.75
CA LYS A 87 11.26 0.54 6.32
C LYS A 87 11.34 0.41 4.79
N PRO A 88 12.16 1.25 4.10
CA PRO A 88 12.33 1.15 2.65
C PRO A 88 12.75 -0.24 2.18
N LYS A 89 13.59 -0.93 2.94
CA LYS A 89 14.02 -2.30 2.65
C LYS A 89 12.84 -3.28 2.63
N TYR A 90 11.93 -3.15 3.59
CA TYR A 90 10.71 -3.96 3.66
C TYR A 90 9.80 -3.70 2.45
N MET A 91 9.61 -2.43 2.09
CA MET A 91 8.78 -2.04 0.94
C MET A 91 9.36 -2.56 -0.37
N ALA A 92 10.67 -2.43 -0.55
CA ALA A 92 11.35 -2.97 -1.74
C ALA A 92 11.21 -4.48 -1.84
N GLN A 93 11.34 -5.19 -0.73
CA GLN A 93 11.24 -6.64 -0.65
C GLN A 93 9.83 -7.14 -0.97
N THR A 94 8.80 -6.53 -0.37
CA THR A 94 7.39 -6.88 -0.62
C THR A 94 6.97 -6.57 -2.06
N THR A 95 7.44 -5.47 -2.62
CA THR A 95 7.20 -5.09 -4.02
C THR A 95 7.82 -6.11 -4.97
N LYS A 96 9.07 -6.50 -4.71
CA LYS A 96 9.77 -7.53 -5.49
C LYS A 96 9.03 -8.87 -5.45
N MET A 97 8.56 -9.27 -4.29
CA MET A 97 7.79 -10.52 -4.12
C MET A 97 6.51 -10.52 -4.94
N GLU A 98 5.78 -9.42 -4.97
CA GLU A 98 4.56 -9.31 -5.78
C GLU A 98 4.84 -9.38 -7.28
N VAL A 99 5.90 -8.74 -7.76
CA VAL A 99 6.33 -8.82 -9.16
C VAL A 99 6.71 -10.27 -9.52
N GLU A 100 7.49 -10.93 -8.68
CA GLU A 100 7.91 -12.34 -8.88
C GLU A 100 6.71 -13.28 -8.91
N LYS A 101 5.75 -13.07 -8.03
CA LYS A 101 4.50 -13.84 -7.97
C LYS A 101 3.72 -13.71 -9.27
N LEU A 102 3.61 -12.53 -9.83
CA LEU A 102 2.90 -12.28 -11.08
C LEU A 102 3.65 -12.87 -12.28
N VAL A 103 4.99 -12.78 -12.29
CA VAL A 103 5.83 -13.41 -13.33
C VAL A 103 5.66 -14.93 -13.33
N LYS A 104 5.64 -15.56 -12.15
CA LYS A 104 5.38 -17.01 -12.02
C LYS A 104 4.00 -17.38 -12.52
N LEU A 105 2.98 -16.62 -12.15
CA LEU A 105 1.61 -16.85 -12.60
C LEU A 105 1.50 -16.77 -14.13
N ARG A 106 2.14 -15.77 -14.72
CA ARG A 106 2.20 -15.61 -16.19
C ARG A 106 2.82 -16.83 -16.86
N LYS A 107 3.94 -17.32 -16.34
CA LYS A 107 4.63 -18.52 -16.88
C LYS A 107 3.76 -19.77 -16.79
N MET A 108 3.00 -19.90 -15.70
CA MET A 108 2.09 -21.05 -15.54
C MET A 108 0.92 -21.02 -16.52
N ILE A 109 0.34 -19.83 -16.78
CA ILE A 109 -0.85 -19.69 -17.61
C ILE A 109 -0.50 -19.68 -19.12
N PHE A 110 0.55 -18.95 -19.50
CA PHE A 110 0.86 -18.67 -20.89
C PHE A 110 2.09 -19.42 -21.42
N ASN A 111 2.80 -20.13 -20.58
CA ASN A 111 4.00 -20.87 -20.93
C ASN A 111 5.09 -19.98 -21.59
N LEU A 112 5.12 -18.73 -21.17
CA LEU A 112 6.01 -17.68 -21.72
C LEU A 112 7.28 -17.51 -20.92
#